data_871c88972b6342a67989fdb490e461cf
#
_entry.id   871c88972b6342a67989fdb490e461cf
#
_cell.length_a   1.000
_cell.length_b   1.000
_cell.length_c   1.000
_cell.angle_alpha   90.00
_cell.angle_beta   90.00
_cell.angle_gamma   90.00
#
_symmetry.space_group_name_H-M   'P 1'
#
loop_
_entity.id
_entity.type
_entity.pdbx_description
1 polymer ?
#
loop_
_entity_poly.entity_id
_entity_poly.type
_entity_poly.pdbx_seq_one_letter_code
_entity_poly.pdbx_strand_id
1 'polypeptide(L)'
;GSLKGVQINTGGLLLQTISVRGFSTIDNTGFVQLIDGMDNEAPGLSFAAGNLVGLSQLDLLSAELLPGAASALYGANAFKGILLMNSKNPFDFQGTSAYFTNGVTSQDFSGDNHFYDVGVRFAKAFSDKFALKLNVSYTEGQDWGANDMRDVNYLDGRYVPGTTQVADSSTFPDYDGLNMYGEQASFLDLTETFLGSVVPGLVNAGQLGSGQAAAITRIMGMMAPNYFGEQLLSTQGYAESDLIDGIASSFKVDVAAHYRFNGNSELILNSKVGTGNTIYHATNRNMLKNFGIQQHRIEYKTKNLNLRAYTSIEDAGNTHDLSALGGRMANAQPGGIAGWGG
;
A
#
# COMPACT_ATOMS: atom_id res chain seq x y z
N GLY A 1 2.25 27.85 2.34
CA GLY A 1 3.66 28.11 2.06
C GLY A 1 4.50 26.90 2.41
N SER A 2 5.47 26.54 1.57
CA SER A 2 6.36 25.41 1.83
C SER A 2 7.37 25.77 2.92
N LEU A 3 7.52 24.90 3.91
CA LEU A 3 8.59 24.99 4.88
C LEU A 3 9.93 24.65 4.20
N LYS A 4 11.00 25.41 4.52
CA LYS A 4 12.34 25.13 3.97
C LYS A 4 12.82 23.72 4.35
N GLY A 5 13.25 22.95 3.34
CA GLY A 5 13.77 21.59 3.55
C GLY A 5 12.69 20.55 3.85
N VAL A 6 11.42 20.85 3.59
CA VAL A 6 10.30 19.93 3.70
C VAL A 6 9.74 19.69 2.31
N GLN A 7 9.62 18.41 1.95
CA GLN A 7 9.02 17.93 0.72
C GLN A 7 7.89 16.97 1.06
N ILE A 8 6.93 16.84 0.17
CA ILE A 8 5.88 15.82 0.27
C ILE A 8 6.15 14.79 -0.81
N ASN A 9 6.30 13.55 -0.42
CA ASN A 9 6.34 12.40 -1.32
C ASN A 9 4.93 11.86 -1.43
N THR A 10 4.49 11.58 -2.65
CA THR A 10 3.15 11.10 -2.92
C THR A 10 3.24 9.67 -3.43
N GLY A 11 2.79 8.72 -2.63
CA GLY A 11 2.74 7.29 -2.96
C GLY A 11 1.36 6.83 -3.44
N GLY A 12 0.36 7.68 -3.35
CA GLY A 12 -1.02 7.47 -3.74
C GLY A 12 -1.86 8.69 -3.42
N LEU A 13 -3.11 8.74 -3.85
CA LEU A 13 -4.02 9.85 -3.61
C LEU A 13 -4.16 10.17 -2.11
N LEU A 14 -4.27 9.16 -1.27
CA LEU A 14 -4.42 9.28 0.17
C LEU A 14 -3.11 9.04 0.94
N LEU A 15 -2.07 8.54 0.28
CA LEU A 15 -0.80 8.22 0.90
C LEU A 15 0.26 9.26 0.55
N GLN A 16 0.41 10.22 1.43
CA GLN A 16 1.42 11.26 1.33
C GLN A 16 2.31 11.21 2.56
N THR A 17 3.62 11.26 2.36
CA THR A 17 4.61 11.25 3.43
C THR A 17 5.46 12.52 3.39
N ILE A 18 5.87 12.98 4.58
CA ILE A 18 6.68 14.19 4.73
C ILE A 18 8.15 13.80 4.71
N SER A 19 8.89 14.33 3.75
CA SER A 19 10.34 14.23 3.68
C SER A 19 10.99 15.48 4.28
N VAL A 20 11.93 15.29 5.17
CA VAL A 20 12.70 16.36 5.76
C VAL A 20 14.14 16.29 5.26
N ARG A 21 14.63 17.38 4.65
CA ARG A 21 15.99 17.52 4.12
C ARG A 21 16.38 16.49 3.04
N GLY A 22 15.40 15.93 2.33
CA GLY A 22 15.62 14.98 1.24
C GLY A 22 16.00 13.55 1.66
N PHE A 23 15.96 13.23 2.94
CA PHE A 23 16.34 11.90 3.46
C PHE A 23 15.11 11.03 3.73
N SER A 24 14.26 10.84 2.74
CA SER A 24 13.16 9.87 2.90
C SER A 24 12.75 9.22 1.59
N THR A 25 12.28 8.01 1.73
CA THR A 25 11.52 7.24 0.75
C THR A 25 10.03 7.43 1.00
N ILE A 26 9.17 6.84 0.17
CA ILE A 26 7.69 6.91 0.36
C ILE A 26 7.30 6.26 1.69
N ASP A 27 7.90 5.16 2.07
CA ASP A 27 7.75 4.44 3.33
C ASP A 27 8.32 5.17 4.56
N ASN A 28 8.98 6.26 4.38
CA ASN A 28 9.45 7.24 5.38
C ASN A 28 9.67 6.70 6.81
N THR A 29 10.25 5.51 6.93
CA THR A 29 10.66 4.95 8.21
C THR A 29 11.64 5.89 8.92
N GLY A 30 11.47 6.09 10.22
CA GLY A 30 12.28 7.02 10.99
C GLY A 30 11.77 8.46 11.04
N PHE A 31 10.59 8.73 10.48
CA PHE A 31 9.82 9.95 10.68
C PHE A 31 8.56 9.65 11.48
N VAL A 32 8.46 10.19 12.67
CA VAL A 32 7.35 9.90 13.61
C VAL A 32 6.24 10.93 13.48
N GLN A 33 4.99 10.47 13.47
CA GLN A 33 3.81 11.32 13.53
C GLN A 33 3.05 11.04 14.82
N LEU A 34 2.99 12.01 15.70
CA LEU A 34 2.23 11.88 16.94
C LEU A 34 0.93 12.69 16.86
N ILE A 35 -0.19 12.04 17.12
CA ILE A 35 -1.51 12.67 17.26
C ILE A 35 -1.91 12.63 18.73
N ASP A 36 -2.00 13.79 19.36
CA ASP A 36 -2.25 13.90 20.82
C ASP A 36 -1.28 13.03 21.63
N GLY A 37 -0.04 12.87 21.15
CA GLY A 37 1.01 12.07 21.75
C GLY A 37 0.87 10.54 21.58
N MET A 38 -0.06 10.07 20.77
CA MET A 38 -0.10 8.68 20.29
C MET A 38 0.64 8.58 18.97
N ASP A 39 1.40 7.51 18.79
CA ASP A 39 2.04 7.23 17.52
C ASP A 39 0.99 6.87 16.46
N ASN A 40 1.05 7.56 15.31
CA ASN A 40 0.15 7.33 14.16
C ASN A 40 0.75 6.35 13.15
N GLU A 41 1.82 5.66 13.53
CA GLU A 41 2.41 4.60 12.72
C GLU A 41 1.44 3.41 12.62
N ALA A 42 1.32 2.87 11.43
CA ALA A 42 0.69 1.59 11.19
C ALA A 42 1.71 0.48 11.53
N PRO A 43 1.49 -0.34 12.58
CA PRO A 43 2.50 -1.28 13.08
C PRO A 43 3.04 -2.26 12.02
N GLY A 44 2.18 -2.75 11.14
CA GLY A 44 2.57 -3.67 10.07
C GLY A 44 3.28 -3.00 8.89
N LEU A 45 3.06 -1.70 8.68
CA LEU A 45 3.71 -0.93 7.62
C LEU A 45 4.99 -0.25 8.10
N SER A 46 5.16 -0.05 9.42
CA SER A 46 6.26 0.67 10.06
C SER A 46 6.41 2.13 9.59
N PHE A 47 5.33 2.76 9.15
CA PHE A 47 5.23 4.20 8.85
C PHE A 47 3.80 4.69 9.00
N ALA A 48 3.61 6.00 9.04
CA ALA A 48 2.27 6.60 9.14
C ALA A 48 1.52 6.49 7.81
N ALA A 49 0.31 5.94 7.85
CA ALA A 49 -0.51 5.69 6.66
C ALA A 49 -1.19 6.97 6.09
N GLY A 50 -0.53 8.13 6.24
CA GLY A 50 -0.94 9.40 5.65
C GLY A 50 -2.35 9.82 6.05
N ASN A 51 -3.16 10.21 5.06
CA ASN A 51 -4.54 10.64 5.29
C ASN A 51 -5.54 9.47 5.35
N LEU A 52 -5.08 8.23 5.17
CA LEU A 52 -5.96 7.06 5.23
C LEU A 52 -6.61 6.91 6.61
N VAL A 53 -5.83 7.15 7.69
CA VAL A 53 -6.27 6.94 9.09
C VAL A 53 -5.96 8.11 10.03
N GLY A 54 -5.46 9.21 9.54
CA GLY A 54 -4.98 10.35 10.34
C GLY A 54 -6.08 11.18 11.02
N LEU A 55 -5.67 12.30 11.61
CA LEU A 55 -6.57 13.27 12.24
C LEU A 55 -7.42 13.99 11.18
N SER A 56 -8.72 14.19 11.47
CA SER A 56 -9.59 15.04 10.65
C SER A 56 -9.09 16.49 10.65
N GLN A 57 -9.08 17.13 9.46
CA GLN A 57 -8.69 18.54 9.35
C GLN A 57 -9.56 19.50 10.18
N LEU A 58 -10.82 19.14 10.43
CA LEU A 58 -11.71 19.95 11.28
C LEU A 58 -11.32 19.93 12.75
N ASP A 59 -10.66 18.86 13.19
CA ASP A 59 -10.26 18.69 14.59
C ASP A 59 -8.78 19.04 14.85
N LEU A 60 -8.01 19.36 13.82
CA LEU A 60 -6.62 19.80 13.97
C LEU A 60 -6.58 21.20 14.61
N LEU A 61 -5.91 21.30 15.77
CA LEU A 61 -5.63 22.55 16.44
C LEU A 61 -4.28 23.13 16.04
N SER A 62 -3.24 22.29 16.10
CA SER A 62 -1.86 22.67 15.75
C SER A 62 -1.10 21.49 15.15
N ALA A 63 -0.17 21.82 14.27
CA ALA A 63 0.81 20.89 13.75
C ALA A 63 2.19 21.52 13.86
N GLU A 64 3.11 20.85 14.54
CA GLU A 64 4.49 21.29 14.74
C GLU A 64 5.44 20.27 14.14
N LEU A 65 6.32 20.73 13.27
CA LEU A 65 7.35 19.90 12.66
C LEU A 65 8.70 20.17 13.34
N LEU A 66 9.26 19.13 13.94
CA LEU A 66 10.59 19.13 14.53
C LEU A 66 11.55 18.40 13.57
N PRO A 67 12.38 19.12 12.80
CA PRO A 67 13.28 18.49 11.83
C PRO A 67 14.52 17.92 12.52
N GLY A 68 14.92 16.70 12.12
CA GLY A 68 16.13 16.05 12.58
C GLY A 68 15.93 15.06 13.72
N ALA A 69 17.04 14.61 14.31
CA ALA A 69 17.01 13.56 15.32
C ALA A 69 16.46 14.07 16.66
N ALA A 70 15.36 13.49 17.11
CA ALA A 70 14.72 13.78 18.38
C ALA A 70 14.45 12.51 19.21
N SER A 71 15.16 11.43 18.91
CA SER A 71 14.96 10.09 19.51
C SER A 71 15.11 10.09 21.03
N ALA A 72 15.92 10.99 21.59
CA ALA A 72 16.12 11.10 23.04
C ALA A 72 14.83 11.50 23.79
N LEU A 73 13.90 12.19 23.13
CA LEU A 73 12.65 12.66 23.73
C LEU A 73 11.43 11.87 23.29
N TYR A 74 11.46 11.31 22.07
CA TYR A 74 10.26 10.76 21.41
C TYR A 74 10.40 9.30 20.97
N GLY A 75 11.51 8.62 21.32
CA GLY A 75 11.70 7.20 21.08
C GLY A 75 12.58 6.87 19.87
N ALA A 76 12.84 5.57 19.68
CA ALA A 76 13.90 5.06 18.81
C ALA A 76 13.76 5.44 17.33
N ASN A 77 12.54 5.57 16.80
CA ASN A 77 12.30 5.81 15.37
C ASN A 77 12.36 7.30 14.96
N ALA A 78 12.53 8.24 15.90
CA ALA A 78 12.48 9.67 15.64
C ALA A 78 13.84 10.26 15.22
N PHE A 79 14.45 9.77 14.14
CA PHE A 79 15.77 10.23 13.69
C PHE A 79 15.75 11.11 12.43
N LYS A 80 14.69 11.07 11.62
CA LYS A 80 14.52 11.95 10.44
C LYS A 80 13.70 13.20 10.75
N GLY A 81 12.82 13.13 11.76
CA GLY A 81 11.98 14.24 12.19
C GLY A 81 10.72 13.75 12.87
N ILE A 82 9.97 14.70 13.44
CA ILE A 82 8.70 14.42 14.12
C ILE A 82 7.67 15.45 13.70
N LEU A 83 6.46 14.99 13.42
CA LEU A 83 5.26 15.82 13.28
C LEU A 83 4.39 15.63 14.53
N LEU A 84 4.22 16.69 15.29
CA LEU A 84 3.32 16.73 16.44
C LEU A 84 2.00 17.35 16.02
N MET A 85 0.91 16.63 16.13
CA MET A 85 -0.43 17.11 15.83
C MET A 85 -1.28 17.06 17.10
N ASN A 86 -1.93 18.18 17.43
CA ASN A 86 -2.81 18.27 18.56
C ASN A 86 -4.25 18.49 18.11
N SER A 87 -5.18 17.76 18.69
CA SER A 87 -6.61 17.91 18.42
C SER A 87 -7.25 19.00 19.25
N LYS A 88 -8.38 19.54 18.76
CA LYS A 88 -9.17 20.57 19.46
C LYS A 88 -9.81 20.01 20.72
N ASN A 89 -9.71 20.75 21.84
CA ASN A 89 -10.39 20.40 23.07
C ASN A 89 -11.89 20.77 22.96
N PRO A 90 -12.83 19.87 23.31
CA PRO A 90 -14.27 20.12 23.16
C PRO A 90 -14.82 21.18 24.14
N PHE A 91 -14.14 21.53 25.23
CA PHE A 91 -14.54 22.64 26.08
C PHE A 91 -14.28 23.99 25.44
N ASP A 92 -13.16 24.10 24.70
CA ASP A 92 -12.71 25.37 24.14
C ASP A 92 -13.23 25.59 22.70
N PHE A 93 -13.46 24.52 21.96
CA PHE A 93 -13.89 24.53 20.57
C PHE A 93 -15.23 23.78 20.41
N GLN A 94 -16.31 24.41 20.87
CA GLN A 94 -17.66 23.88 20.80
C GLN A 94 -18.35 24.21 19.46
N GLY A 95 -19.44 23.50 19.18
CA GLY A 95 -20.28 23.71 17.99
C GLY A 95 -20.12 22.63 16.94
N THR A 96 -20.75 22.87 15.81
CA THR A 96 -20.71 22.00 14.63
C THR A 96 -19.91 22.69 13.53
N SER A 97 -18.99 21.96 12.91
CA SER A 97 -18.25 22.38 11.73
C SER A 97 -18.35 21.28 10.68
N ALA A 98 -18.52 21.67 9.43
CA ALA A 98 -18.57 20.73 8.32
C ALA A 98 -17.85 21.31 7.12
N TYR A 99 -17.35 20.43 6.25
CA TYR A 99 -16.85 20.80 4.93
C TYR A 99 -17.30 19.78 3.89
N PHE A 100 -17.39 20.22 2.67
CA PHE A 100 -17.57 19.38 1.50
C PHE A 100 -16.68 19.90 0.38
N THR A 101 -15.80 19.04 -0.10
CA THR A 101 -14.95 19.30 -1.26
C THR A 101 -15.37 18.36 -2.36
N ASN A 102 -15.57 18.91 -3.56
CA ASN A 102 -15.82 18.16 -4.77
C ASN A 102 -14.79 18.58 -5.83
N GLY A 103 -14.28 17.60 -6.57
CA GLY A 103 -13.25 17.81 -7.57
C GLY A 103 -13.23 16.71 -8.61
N VAL A 104 -12.20 16.74 -9.42
CA VAL A 104 -11.94 15.73 -10.45
C VAL A 104 -10.47 15.32 -10.34
N THR A 105 -10.20 14.02 -10.34
CA THR A 105 -8.89 13.48 -10.66
C THR A 105 -8.86 13.21 -12.15
N SER A 106 -7.85 13.74 -12.85
CA SER A 106 -7.71 13.59 -14.30
C SER A 106 -6.35 12.99 -14.62
N GLN A 107 -6.35 11.95 -15.43
CA GLN A 107 -5.14 11.24 -15.85
C GLN A 107 -5.37 10.54 -17.20
N ASP A 108 -4.31 10.40 -17.98
CA ASP A 108 -4.40 9.87 -19.35
C ASP A 108 -4.97 8.46 -19.41
N PHE A 109 -4.63 7.61 -18.45
CA PHE A 109 -5.07 6.20 -18.46
C PHE A 109 -6.46 6.00 -17.85
N SER A 110 -6.71 6.50 -16.64
CA SER A 110 -7.98 6.28 -15.94
C SER A 110 -9.05 7.34 -16.28
N GLY A 111 -8.71 8.35 -17.10
CA GLY A 111 -9.61 9.44 -17.49
C GLY A 111 -9.95 10.39 -16.36
N ASP A 112 -11.09 11.05 -16.50
CA ASP A 112 -11.63 12.01 -15.54
C ASP A 112 -12.57 11.30 -14.57
N ASN A 113 -12.26 11.36 -13.27
CA ASN A 113 -13.02 10.71 -12.23
C ASN A 113 -13.40 11.69 -11.12
N HIS A 114 -14.55 11.48 -10.51
CA HIS A 114 -14.99 12.29 -9.39
C HIS A 114 -14.11 12.10 -8.16
N PHE A 115 -13.84 13.20 -7.48
CA PHE A 115 -13.22 13.23 -6.16
C PHE A 115 -14.14 13.96 -5.20
N TYR A 116 -14.35 13.43 -4.02
CA TYR A 116 -15.06 14.12 -2.96
C TYR A 116 -14.44 13.83 -1.60
N ASP A 117 -14.48 14.85 -0.75
CA ASP A 117 -14.03 14.78 0.64
C ASP A 117 -15.04 15.53 1.51
N VAL A 118 -15.62 14.84 2.48
CA VAL A 118 -16.63 15.39 3.36
C VAL A 118 -16.25 15.12 4.81
N GLY A 119 -16.48 16.09 5.67
CA GLY A 119 -16.25 15.93 7.09
C GLY A 119 -17.21 16.73 7.92
N VAL A 120 -17.52 16.19 9.10
CA VAL A 120 -18.34 16.82 10.10
C VAL A 120 -17.66 16.67 11.46
N ARG A 121 -17.56 17.74 12.19
CA ARG A 121 -17.13 17.78 13.59
C ARG A 121 -18.24 18.37 14.45
N PHE A 122 -18.57 17.69 15.53
CA PHE A 122 -19.46 18.18 16.56
C PHE A 122 -18.73 18.14 17.90
N ALA A 123 -18.83 19.22 18.69
CA ALA A 123 -18.30 19.24 20.04
C ALA A 123 -19.21 20.07 20.95
N LYS A 124 -19.44 19.58 22.17
CA LYS A 124 -20.29 20.25 23.15
C LYS A 124 -19.82 19.97 24.57
N ALA A 125 -19.71 21.02 25.35
CA ALA A 125 -19.65 20.94 26.82
C ALA A 125 -21.09 20.90 27.37
N PHE A 126 -21.43 19.82 28.05
CA PHE A 126 -22.73 19.62 28.66
C PHE A 126 -22.78 20.26 30.09
N SER A 127 -21.59 20.46 30.68
CA SER A 127 -21.38 21.17 31.92
C SER A 127 -19.93 21.63 31.97
N ASP A 128 -19.56 22.39 33.00
CA ASP A 128 -18.16 22.78 33.22
C ASP A 128 -17.23 21.60 33.48
N LYS A 129 -17.80 20.41 33.73
CA LYS A 129 -17.04 19.18 34.01
C LYS A 129 -17.03 18.18 32.89
N PHE A 130 -18.02 18.19 31.98
CA PHE A 130 -18.16 17.13 30.98
C PHE A 130 -18.38 17.69 29.58
N ALA A 131 -17.54 17.24 28.64
CA ALA A 131 -17.65 17.59 27.25
C ALA A 131 -17.40 16.35 26.35
N LEU A 132 -18.03 16.36 25.19
CA LEU A 132 -17.86 15.35 24.14
C LEU A 132 -17.46 16.00 22.83
N LYS A 133 -16.70 15.29 22.01
CA LYS A 133 -16.51 15.57 20.60
C LYS A 133 -16.68 14.32 19.75
N LEU A 134 -17.17 14.54 18.55
CA LEU A 134 -17.32 13.54 17.48
C LEU A 134 -16.82 14.15 16.18
N ASN A 135 -15.98 13.41 15.48
CA ASN A 135 -15.58 13.74 14.11
C ASN A 135 -15.88 12.54 13.22
N VAL A 136 -16.42 12.82 12.06
CA VAL A 136 -16.63 11.82 10.99
C VAL A 136 -16.16 12.44 9.70
N SER A 137 -15.38 11.69 8.92
CA SER A 137 -15.00 12.12 7.58
C SER A 137 -14.95 10.95 6.61
N TYR A 138 -15.25 11.26 5.34
CA TYR A 138 -15.17 10.33 4.23
C TYR A 138 -14.55 11.02 3.04
N THR A 139 -13.56 10.36 2.43
CA THR A 139 -12.87 10.81 1.24
C THR A 139 -12.89 9.68 0.22
N GLU A 140 -13.15 9.99 -1.05
CA GLU A 140 -13.06 9.02 -2.15
C GLU A 140 -12.61 9.72 -3.42
N GLY A 141 -11.83 9.00 -4.22
CA GLY A 141 -11.38 9.41 -5.54
C GLY A 141 -10.69 8.27 -6.25
N GLN A 142 -10.42 8.46 -7.54
CA GLN A 142 -9.65 7.53 -8.34
C GLN A 142 -8.16 7.84 -8.19
N ASP A 143 -7.39 6.86 -7.76
CA ASP A 143 -5.94 6.93 -7.76
C ASP A 143 -5.40 6.77 -9.18
N TRP A 144 -4.16 7.16 -9.44
CA TRP A 144 -3.60 6.97 -10.77
C TRP A 144 -3.28 5.52 -11.07
N GLY A 145 -3.72 5.08 -12.25
CA GLY A 145 -3.44 3.76 -12.79
C GLY A 145 -2.06 3.73 -13.46
N ALA A 146 -1.37 2.60 -13.34
CA ALA A 146 -0.15 2.33 -14.05
C ALA A 146 -0.44 1.48 -15.29
N ASN A 147 0.09 1.89 -16.45
CA ASN A 147 -0.15 1.22 -17.73
C ASN A 147 1.06 1.25 -18.66
N ASP A 148 2.25 1.41 -18.13
CA ASP A 148 3.46 1.35 -18.94
C ASP A 148 3.81 -0.12 -19.25
N MET A 149 3.53 -0.52 -20.47
CA MET A 149 3.74 -1.89 -20.97
C MET A 149 5.09 -2.06 -21.65
N ARG A 150 6.00 -1.08 -21.54
CA ARG A 150 7.35 -1.23 -22.12
C ARG A 150 8.12 -2.32 -21.40
N ASP A 151 8.90 -3.05 -22.15
CA ASP A 151 9.83 -4.05 -21.62
C ASP A 151 10.89 -3.37 -20.73
N VAL A 152 11.05 -3.83 -19.48
CA VAL A 152 12.02 -3.26 -18.51
C VAL A 152 13.44 -3.23 -19.06
N ASN A 153 13.81 -4.23 -19.87
CA ASN A 153 15.15 -4.33 -20.46
C ASN A 153 15.31 -3.48 -21.73
N TYR A 154 14.20 -2.91 -22.26
CA TYR A 154 14.16 -2.15 -23.50
C TYR A 154 13.27 -0.92 -23.39
N LEU A 155 13.57 -0.02 -22.46
CA LEU A 155 12.75 1.17 -22.14
C LEU A 155 12.59 2.14 -23.32
N ASP A 156 13.50 2.13 -24.30
CA ASP A 156 13.37 2.88 -25.55
C ASP A 156 12.35 2.28 -26.53
N GLY A 157 11.76 1.16 -26.17
CA GLY A 157 10.80 0.38 -26.94
C GLY A 157 11.46 -0.81 -27.66
N ARG A 158 10.86 -1.97 -27.47
CA ARG A 158 11.17 -3.18 -28.23
C ARG A 158 10.04 -3.43 -29.21
N TYR A 159 10.35 -3.58 -30.47
CA TYR A 159 9.37 -3.76 -31.52
C TYR A 159 9.57 -5.11 -32.19
N VAL A 160 8.48 -5.71 -32.64
CA VAL A 160 8.56 -6.90 -33.47
C VAL A 160 9.29 -6.54 -34.77
N PRO A 161 10.35 -7.27 -35.16
CA PRO A 161 11.16 -6.97 -36.37
C PRO A 161 10.30 -6.74 -37.61
N GLY A 162 10.48 -5.58 -38.26
CA GLY A 162 9.74 -5.20 -39.47
C GLY A 162 8.33 -4.68 -39.27
N THR A 163 7.93 -4.40 -38.02
CA THR A 163 6.60 -3.86 -37.68
C THR A 163 6.72 -2.65 -36.74
N THR A 164 5.58 -1.98 -36.44
CA THR A 164 5.45 -0.99 -35.40
C THR A 164 4.79 -1.55 -34.13
N GLN A 165 4.61 -2.88 -34.07
CA GLN A 165 4.02 -3.56 -32.93
C GLN A 165 5.02 -3.57 -31.76
N VAL A 166 4.58 -3.07 -30.62
CA VAL A 166 5.34 -3.13 -29.37
C VAL A 166 5.45 -4.59 -28.90
N ALA A 167 6.59 -4.94 -28.36
CA ALA A 167 6.84 -6.27 -27.81
C ALA A 167 5.87 -6.58 -26.66
N ASP A 168 5.44 -7.81 -26.61
CA ASP A 168 4.66 -8.39 -25.53
C ASP A 168 5.12 -9.85 -25.28
N SER A 169 4.58 -10.49 -24.26
CA SER A 169 4.93 -11.87 -23.89
C SER A 169 4.62 -12.90 -24.99
N SER A 170 3.71 -12.60 -25.92
CA SER A 170 3.38 -13.48 -27.05
C SER A 170 4.40 -13.41 -28.19
N THR A 171 5.12 -12.28 -28.24
CA THR A 171 6.11 -12.03 -29.33
C THR A 171 7.55 -12.29 -28.89
N PHE A 172 7.83 -12.13 -27.61
CA PHE A 172 9.16 -12.33 -27.03
C PHE A 172 9.08 -13.12 -25.72
N PRO A 173 9.68 -14.32 -25.65
CA PRO A 173 9.66 -15.15 -24.44
C PRO A 173 10.35 -14.54 -23.22
N ASP A 174 11.20 -13.54 -23.40
CA ASP A 174 11.94 -12.81 -22.37
C ASP A 174 11.36 -11.43 -22.05
N TYR A 175 10.14 -11.15 -22.54
CA TYR A 175 9.46 -9.88 -22.25
C TYR A 175 9.14 -9.77 -20.76
N ASP A 176 9.45 -8.59 -20.20
CA ASP A 176 9.16 -8.21 -18.82
C ASP A 176 8.56 -6.80 -18.83
N GLY A 177 7.25 -6.72 -18.74
CA GLY A 177 6.51 -5.46 -18.86
C GLY A 177 6.55 -4.64 -17.56
N LEU A 178 6.90 -3.36 -17.64
CA LEU A 178 7.09 -2.48 -16.48
C LEU A 178 5.88 -2.45 -15.54
N ASN A 179 4.66 -2.46 -16.08
CA ASN A 179 3.42 -2.50 -15.30
C ASN A 179 2.57 -3.76 -15.60
N MET A 180 3.25 -4.86 -15.91
CA MET A 180 2.65 -6.19 -15.92
C MET A 180 3.01 -6.92 -14.61
N TYR A 181 2.07 -7.65 -14.06
CA TYR A 181 2.22 -8.28 -12.75
C TYR A 181 2.04 -9.79 -12.88
N GLY A 182 2.98 -10.53 -12.29
CA GLY A 182 2.97 -12.00 -12.37
C GLY A 182 3.61 -12.55 -13.62
N GLU A 183 4.19 -11.71 -14.46
CA GLU A 183 5.18 -12.18 -15.45
C GLU A 183 6.39 -12.70 -14.69
N GLN A 184 6.75 -13.92 -14.97
CA GLN A 184 7.98 -14.51 -14.49
C GLN A 184 8.70 -15.12 -15.67
N ALA A 185 9.77 -14.48 -16.09
CA ALA A 185 10.72 -15.12 -16.99
C ALA A 185 11.46 -16.20 -16.19
N SER A 186 11.19 -17.45 -16.51
CA SER A 186 11.87 -18.60 -15.93
C SER A 186 12.70 -19.28 -16.99
N PHE A 187 13.97 -19.60 -16.65
CA PHE A 187 14.74 -20.52 -17.43
C PHE A 187 14.16 -21.92 -17.25
N LEU A 188 13.53 -22.43 -18.29
CA LEU A 188 13.08 -23.82 -18.32
C LEU A 188 14.13 -24.65 -19.07
N ASP A 189 14.76 -25.58 -18.36
CA ASP A 189 15.48 -26.63 -19.03
C ASP A 189 14.46 -27.60 -19.65
N LEU A 190 14.13 -27.38 -20.92
CA LEU A 190 13.17 -28.20 -21.64
C LEU A 190 13.58 -29.67 -21.66
N THR A 191 14.87 -29.94 -21.58
CA THR A 191 15.38 -31.32 -21.52
C THR A 191 15.03 -31.95 -20.19
N GLU A 192 15.33 -31.28 -19.08
CA GLU A 192 15.03 -31.79 -17.76
C GLU A 192 13.51 -31.91 -17.54
N THR A 193 12.73 -30.91 -17.95
CA THR A 193 11.27 -30.95 -17.86
C THR A 193 10.67 -32.08 -18.68
N PHE A 194 11.12 -32.26 -19.91
CA PHE A 194 10.63 -33.34 -20.80
C PHE A 194 10.99 -34.72 -20.26
N LEU A 195 12.24 -34.94 -19.89
CA LEU A 195 12.71 -36.21 -19.37
C LEU A 195 12.24 -36.52 -17.94
N GLY A 196 12.10 -35.49 -17.08
CA GLY A 196 11.71 -35.64 -15.70
C GLY A 196 10.20 -35.68 -15.43
N SER A 197 9.37 -35.11 -16.32
CA SER A 197 7.93 -35.02 -16.12
C SER A 197 7.11 -35.63 -17.27
N VAL A 198 7.39 -35.22 -18.50
CA VAL A 198 6.55 -35.63 -19.67
C VAL A 198 6.72 -37.11 -19.99
N VAL A 199 7.95 -37.60 -20.12
CA VAL A 199 8.22 -39.01 -20.42
C VAL A 199 7.67 -39.93 -19.33
N PRO A 200 7.91 -39.73 -18.05
CA PRO A 200 7.29 -40.52 -16.99
C PRO A 200 5.75 -40.44 -16.98
N GLY A 201 5.18 -39.25 -17.24
CA GLY A 201 3.74 -39.07 -17.36
C GLY A 201 3.11 -39.93 -18.45
N LEU A 202 3.73 -39.99 -19.65
CA LEU A 202 3.31 -40.85 -20.77
C LEU A 202 3.44 -42.32 -20.45
N VAL A 203 4.48 -42.73 -19.74
CA VAL A 203 4.66 -44.12 -19.28
C VAL A 203 3.56 -44.49 -18.28
N ASN A 204 3.28 -43.64 -17.32
CA ASN A 204 2.23 -43.87 -16.32
C ASN A 204 0.82 -43.91 -16.93
N ALA A 205 0.60 -43.09 -17.98
CA ALA A 205 -0.64 -43.13 -18.76
C ALA A 205 -0.76 -44.32 -19.70
N GLY A 206 0.25 -45.21 -19.81
CA GLY A 206 0.28 -46.35 -20.70
C GLY A 206 0.44 -45.99 -22.19
N GLN A 207 0.75 -44.73 -22.49
CA GLN A 207 0.95 -44.22 -23.85
C GLN A 207 2.37 -44.47 -24.37
N LEU A 208 3.30 -44.75 -23.48
CA LEU A 208 4.70 -45.03 -23.80
C LEU A 208 5.19 -46.26 -23.04
N GLY A 209 5.77 -47.25 -23.74
CA GLY A 209 6.40 -48.38 -23.09
C GLY A 209 7.72 -48.02 -22.44
N SER A 210 8.07 -48.70 -21.34
CA SER A 210 9.33 -48.44 -20.60
C SER A 210 10.59 -48.52 -21.45
N GLY A 211 10.62 -49.40 -22.42
CA GLY A 211 11.73 -49.52 -23.40
C GLY A 211 11.82 -48.34 -24.35
N GLN A 212 10.67 -47.79 -24.76
CA GLN A 212 10.59 -46.58 -25.58
C GLN A 212 11.01 -45.34 -24.79
N ALA A 213 10.56 -45.24 -23.51
CA ALA A 213 10.97 -44.18 -22.64
C ALA A 213 12.49 -44.17 -22.43
N ALA A 214 13.09 -45.33 -22.14
CA ALA A 214 14.53 -45.46 -22.01
C ALA A 214 15.29 -45.05 -23.30
N ALA A 215 14.77 -45.40 -24.47
CA ALA A 215 15.34 -44.98 -25.76
C ALA A 215 15.26 -43.47 -25.98
N ILE A 216 14.11 -42.85 -25.68
CA ILE A 216 13.91 -41.42 -25.76
C ILE A 216 14.87 -40.68 -24.78
N THR A 217 14.96 -41.10 -23.53
CA THR A 217 15.88 -40.53 -22.53
C THR A 217 17.33 -40.59 -23.02
N ARG A 218 17.73 -41.72 -23.59
CA ARG A 218 19.08 -41.87 -24.11
C ARG A 218 19.37 -40.99 -25.33
N ILE A 219 18.44 -40.91 -26.29
CA ILE A 219 18.59 -40.08 -27.49
C ILE A 219 18.63 -38.62 -27.12
N MET A 220 17.70 -38.17 -26.27
CA MET A 220 17.65 -36.78 -25.84
C MET A 220 18.86 -36.39 -24.99
N GLY A 221 19.34 -37.26 -24.14
CA GLY A 221 20.58 -37.02 -23.37
C GLY A 221 21.81 -36.85 -24.25
N MET A 222 21.82 -37.43 -25.46
CA MET A 222 22.89 -37.22 -26.44
C MET A 222 22.71 -35.92 -27.25
N MET A 223 21.47 -35.50 -27.48
CA MET A 223 21.14 -34.35 -28.36
C MET A 223 20.90 -33.05 -27.59
N ALA A 224 20.51 -33.16 -26.31
CA ALA A 224 20.07 -32.06 -25.49
C ALA A 224 21.00 -30.85 -25.41
N PRO A 225 22.33 -31.02 -25.27
CA PRO A 225 23.22 -29.86 -25.17
C PRO A 225 23.22 -28.95 -26.41
N ASN A 226 22.74 -29.47 -27.53
CA ASN A 226 22.78 -28.74 -28.81
C ASN A 226 21.42 -28.29 -29.33
N TYR A 227 20.30 -28.82 -28.79
CA TYR A 227 18.98 -28.60 -29.38
C TYR A 227 17.92 -28.07 -28.40
N PHE A 228 18.03 -28.34 -27.13
CA PHE A 228 16.97 -28.02 -26.16
C PHE A 228 17.40 -27.10 -25.03
N GLY A 229 18.56 -26.66 -24.89
CA GLY A 229 19.13 -25.79 -23.86
C GLY A 229 18.10 -25.06 -22.92
N GLU A 230 18.58 -24.28 -22.04
CA GLU A 230 17.73 -23.41 -21.24
C GLU A 230 16.97 -22.43 -22.12
N GLN A 231 15.65 -22.53 -22.12
CA GLN A 231 14.77 -21.58 -22.78
C GLN A 231 14.21 -20.62 -21.74
N LEU A 232 14.31 -19.33 -22.00
CA LEU A 232 13.65 -18.32 -21.23
C LEU A 232 12.18 -18.27 -21.67
N LEU A 233 11.28 -18.61 -20.77
CA LEU A 233 9.84 -18.51 -20.99
C LEU A 233 9.28 -17.53 -20.00
N SER A 234 8.54 -16.54 -20.50
CA SER A 234 7.76 -15.61 -19.70
C SER A 234 6.30 -16.06 -19.65
N THR A 235 5.72 -16.06 -18.46
CA THR A 235 4.27 -16.23 -18.29
C THR A 235 3.56 -14.95 -18.70
N GLN A 236 2.34 -15.07 -19.23
CA GLN A 236 1.50 -13.91 -19.49
C GLN A 236 1.13 -13.25 -18.15
N GLY A 237 1.56 -12.01 -17.96
CA GLY A 237 1.21 -11.20 -16.78
C GLY A 237 -0.20 -10.63 -16.86
N TYR A 238 -0.56 -9.91 -15.84
CA TYR A 238 -1.83 -9.19 -15.69
C TYR A 238 -1.59 -7.69 -15.70
N ALA A 239 -2.38 -6.93 -16.44
CA ALA A 239 -2.37 -5.47 -16.33
C ALA A 239 -2.92 -5.05 -14.96
N GLU A 240 -2.55 -3.85 -14.49
CA GLU A 240 -3.03 -3.36 -13.20
C GLU A 240 -4.56 -3.29 -13.14
N SER A 241 -5.22 -2.87 -14.23
CA SER A 241 -6.68 -2.82 -14.34
C SER A 241 -7.39 -4.16 -14.17
N ASP A 242 -6.68 -5.27 -14.38
CA ASP A 242 -7.22 -6.62 -14.18
C ASP A 242 -7.15 -7.07 -12.72
N LEU A 243 -6.30 -6.41 -11.93
CA LEU A 243 -6.02 -6.77 -10.55
C LEU A 243 -6.74 -5.87 -9.53
N ILE A 244 -6.88 -4.57 -9.83
CA ILE A 244 -7.45 -3.58 -8.91
C ILE A 244 -8.34 -2.56 -9.65
N ASP A 245 -9.28 -1.98 -8.90
CA ASP A 245 -10.19 -0.94 -9.38
C ASP A 245 -9.60 0.49 -9.27
N GLY A 246 -8.49 0.65 -8.57
CA GLY A 246 -7.82 1.94 -8.37
C GLY A 246 -8.58 2.92 -7.49
N ILE A 247 -9.68 2.53 -6.84
CA ILE A 247 -10.46 3.41 -5.96
C ILE A 247 -9.71 3.63 -4.65
N ALA A 248 -9.38 4.89 -4.37
CA ALA A 248 -8.85 5.32 -3.08
C ALA A 248 -9.98 5.89 -2.22
N SER A 249 -10.15 5.36 -1.02
CA SER A 249 -11.19 5.79 -0.08
C SER A 249 -10.72 5.76 1.35
N SER A 250 -11.24 6.66 2.18
CA SER A 250 -10.95 6.73 3.62
C SER A 250 -12.20 7.09 4.39
N PHE A 251 -12.56 6.28 5.37
CA PHE A 251 -13.59 6.58 6.35
C PHE A 251 -12.98 6.67 7.74
N LYS A 252 -13.20 7.79 8.42
CA LYS A 252 -12.62 8.05 9.76
C LYS A 252 -13.69 8.49 10.74
N VAL A 253 -13.60 7.95 11.94
CA VAL A 253 -14.40 8.35 13.08
C VAL A 253 -13.48 8.60 14.26
N ASP A 254 -13.66 9.72 14.97
CA ASP A 254 -12.96 10.07 16.21
C ASP A 254 -13.97 10.55 17.24
N VAL A 255 -14.00 9.89 18.38
CA VAL A 255 -14.87 10.21 19.52
C VAL A 255 -14.01 10.44 20.74
N ALA A 256 -14.23 11.56 21.44
CA ALA A 256 -13.57 11.79 22.71
C ALA A 256 -14.52 12.34 23.77
N ALA A 257 -14.40 11.79 24.98
CA ALA A 257 -15.05 12.28 26.19
C ALA A 257 -14.01 12.90 27.12
N HIS A 258 -14.31 14.10 27.59
CA HIS A 258 -13.46 14.88 28.49
C HIS A 258 -14.19 15.12 29.81
N TYR A 259 -13.54 14.84 30.93
CA TYR A 259 -14.08 15.08 32.26
C TYR A 259 -13.10 15.86 33.14
N ARG A 260 -13.49 17.04 33.57
CA ARG A 260 -12.74 17.90 34.49
C ARG A 260 -13.20 17.65 35.93
N PHE A 261 -12.30 17.13 36.77
CA PHE A 261 -12.57 16.95 38.19
C PHE A 261 -12.60 18.31 38.93
N ASN A 262 -11.68 19.18 38.52
CA ASN A 262 -11.51 20.55 38.95
C ASN A 262 -10.79 21.35 37.84
N GLY A 263 -10.56 22.65 38.07
CA GLY A 263 -9.90 23.51 37.08
C GLY A 263 -8.47 23.08 36.64
N ASN A 264 -7.85 22.13 37.36
CA ASN A 264 -6.47 21.73 37.16
C ASN A 264 -6.30 20.24 36.77
N SER A 265 -7.38 19.47 36.70
CA SER A 265 -7.29 18.04 36.37
C SER A 265 -8.40 17.59 35.41
N GLU A 266 -8.00 16.83 34.39
CA GLU A 266 -8.86 16.37 33.29
C GLU A 266 -8.57 14.93 32.98
N LEU A 267 -9.62 14.12 32.82
CA LEU A 267 -9.58 12.77 32.28
C LEU A 267 -10.09 12.81 30.84
N ILE A 268 -9.36 12.19 29.91
CA ILE A 268 -9.71 12.10 28.51
C ILE A 268 -9.81 10.64 28.13
N LEU A 269 -10.92 10.25 27.54
CA LEU A 269 -11.13 8.99 26.85
C LEU A 269 -11.29 9.30 25.38
N ASN A 270 -10.49 8.68 24.51
CA ASN A 270 -10.55 8.89 23.08
C ASN A 270 -10.50 7.57 22.33
N SER A 271 -11.30 7.45 21.29
CA SER A 271 -11.32 6.31 20.38
C SER A 271 -11.34 6.84 18.95
N LYS A 272 -10.37 6.41 18.16
CA LYS A 272 -10.24 6.72 16.73
C LYS A 272 -10.30 5.44 15.92
N VAL A 273 -11.04 5.46 14.85
CA VAL A 273 -11.13 4.35 13.88
C VAL A 273 -10.98 4.94 12.50
N GLY A 274 -10.08 4.41 11.72
CA GLY A 274 -9.91 4.73 10.30
C GLY A 274 -9.86 3.45 9.49
N THR A 275 -10.54 3.44 8.35
CA THR A 275 -10.46 2.34 7.38
C THR A 275 -10.54 2.89 5.98
N GLY A 276 -9.96 2.18 5.01
CA GLY A 276 -10.04 2.60 3.63
C GLY A 276 -9.20 1.76 2.67
N ASN A 277 -9.16 2.26 1.45
CA ASN A 277 -8.43 1.67 0.35
C ASN A 277 -7.48 2.72 -0.23
N THR A 278 -6.30 2.32 -0.63
CA THR A 278 -5.36 3.18 -1.36
C THR A 278 -4.29 2.36 -2.04
N ILE A 279 -3.79 2.87 -3.15
CA ILE A 279 -2.59 2.31 -3.76
C ILE A 279 -1.38 2.86 -3.01
N TYR A 280 -0.42 2.00 -2.74
CA TYR A 280 0.86 2.34 -2.17
C TYR A 280 1.97 1.97 -3.14
N HIS A 281 2.61 3.00 -3.69
CA HIS A 281 3.70 2.83 -4.64
C HIS A 281 5.04 3.16 -3.97
N ALA A 282 5.81 2.12 -3.68
CA ALA A 282 7.18 2.20 -3.18
C ALA A 282 8.12 1.44 -4.13
N THR A 283 8.90 0.49 -3.63
CA THR A 283 9.68 -0.43 -4.47
C THR A 283 8.76 -1.33 -5.29
N ASN A 284 7.70 -1.81 -4.65
CA ASN A 284 6.62 -2.57 -5.28
C ASN A 284 5.34 -1.73 -5.28
N ARG A 285 4.38 -2.15 -6.08
CA ARG A 285 3.05 -1.56 -6.10
C ARG A 285 2.10 -2.43 -5.29
N ASN A 286 1.53 -1.85 -4.25
CA ASN A 286 0.69 -2.54 -3.29
C ASN A 286 -0.70 -1.93 -3.27
N MET A 287 -1.73 -2.75 -3.11
CA MET A 287 -3.09 -2.33 -2.80
C MET A 287 -3.35 -2.54 -1.31
N LEU A 288 -3.52 -1.46 -0.56
CA LEU A 288 -4.11 -1.49 0.77
C LEU A 288 -5.62 -1.53 0.59
N LYS A 289 -6.25 -2.68 0.85
CA LYS A 289 -7.70 -2.86 0.64
C LYS A 289 -8.38 -3.24 1.94
N ASN A 290 -9.40 -2.45 2.32
CA ASN A 290 -10.07 -2.56 3.62
C ASN A 290 -9.09 -2.47 4.79
N PHE A 291 -7.99 -1.73 4.59
CA PHE A 291 -6.99 -1.51 5.64
C PHE A 291 -7.59 -0.67 6.75
N GLY A 292 -7.36 -1.04 8.00
CA GLY A 292 -7.93 -0.37 9.14
C GLY A 292 -6.97 -0.18 10.30
N ILE A 293 -7.11 0.95 11.01
CA ILE A 293 -6.44 1.21 12.29
C ILE A 293 -7.45 1.69 13.31
N GLN A 294 -7.35 1.14 14.50
CA GLN A 294 -8.09 1.60 15.67
C GLN A 294 -7.10 2.04 16.74
N GLN A 295 -7.34 3.19 17.33
CA GLN A 295 -6.55 3.73 18.42
C GLN A 295 -7.44 4.11 19.59
N HIS A 296 -7.11 3.63 20.77
CA HIS A 296 -7.86 3.92 21.99
C HIS A 296 -6.91 4.51 23.03
N ARG A 297 -7.29 5.63 23.63
CA ARG A 297 -6.48 6.37 24.60
C ARG A 297 -7.26 6.67 25.86
N ILE A 298 -6.60 6.51 27.01
CA ILE A 298 -6.98 7.07 28.28
C ILE A 298 -5.85 7.99 28.76
N GLU A 299 -6.19 9.21 29.14
CA GLU A 299 -5.20 10.17 29.59
C GLU A 299 -5.73 10.96 30.79
N TYR A 300 -4.92 11.03 31.84
CA TYR A 300 -5.18 11.88 33.01
C TYR A 300 -4.14 12.98 33.05
N LYS A 301 -4.60 14.22 32.97
CA LYS A 301 -3.78 15.44 32.99
C LYS A 301 -4.01 16.26 34.26
N THR A 302 -2.91 16.71 34.84
CA THR A 302 -2.92 17.78 35.86
C THR A 302 -1.88 18.82 35.47
N LYS A 303 -1.76 19.89 36.27
CA LYS A 303 -0.72 20.92 36.08
C LYS A 303 0.70 20.33 36.05
N ASN A 304 0.98 19.27 36.85
CA ASN A 304 2.32 18.73 37.07
C ASN A 304 2.47 17.26 36.70
N LEU A 305 1.38 16.59 36.30
CA LEU A 305 1.39 15.16 35.98
C LEU A 305 0.56 14.91 34.72
N ASN A 306 1.13 14.13 33.80
CA ASN A 306 0.43 13.59 32.64
C ASN A 306 0.66 12.09 32.61
N LEU A 307 -0.41 11.32 32.79
CA LEU A 307 -0.42 9.87 32.66
C LEU A 307 -1.24 9.51 31.43
N ARG A 308 -0.67 8.75 30.51
CA ARG A 308 -1.32 8.30 29.30
C ARG A 308 -1.09 6.82 29.09
N ALA A 309 -2.14 6.11 28.70
CA ALA A 309 -2.06 4.77 28.13
C ALA A 309 -2.85 4.77 26.83
N TYR A 310 -2.33 4.09 25.81
CA TYR A 310 -3.03 3.91 24.56
C TYR A 310 -2.70 2.56 23.93
N THR A 311 -3.54 2.14 22.99
CA THR A 311 -3.32 0.97 22.14
C THR A 311 -3.62 1.32 20.70
N SER A 312 -2.87 0.71 19.78
CA SER A 312 -3.13 0.72 18.34
C SER A 312 -3.38 -0.70 17.89
N ILE A 313 -4.46 -0.91 17.15
CA ILE A 313 -4.86 -2.19 16.58
C ILE A 313 -4.94 -1.99 15.08
N GLU A 314 -4.20 -2.79 14.33
CA GLU A 314 -4.20 -2.76 12.87
C GLU A 314 -4.91 -3.99 12.33
N ASP A 315 -5.70 -3.78 11.27
CA ASP A 315 -6.26 -4.83 10.44
C ASP A 315 -5.76 -4.58 9.01
N ALA A 316 -4.92 -5.47 8.51
CA ALA A 316 -4.39 -5.38 7.15
C ALA A 316 -5.47 -5.57 6.07
N GLY A 317 -6.67 -6.05 6.45
CA GLY A 317 -7.77 -6.31 5.52
C GLY A 317 -7.38 -7.28 4.41
N ASN A 318 -7.64 -6.88 3.17
CA ASN A 318 -7.28 -7.64 1.97
C ASN A 318 -6.08 -7.00 1.23
N THR A 319 -5.14 -6.43 1.99
CA THR A 319 -3.92 -5.82 1.45
C THR A 319 -3.05 -6.86 0.74
N HIS A 320 -2.53 -6.50 -0.43
CA HIS A 320 -1.68 -7.38 -1.21
C HIS A 320 -0.70 -6.61 -2.11
N ASP A 321 0.43 -7.25 -2.40
CA ASP A 321 1.38 -6.85 -3.42
C ASP A 321 0.88 -7.33 -4.79
N LEU A 322 0.91 -6.46 -5.82
CA LEU A 322 0.35 -6.79 -7.13
C LEU A 322 1.17 -7.86 -7.85
N SER A 323 2.49 -7.84 -7.72
CA SER A 323 3.37 -8.83 -8.32
C SER A 323 3.12 -10.22 -7.70
N ALA A 324 2.99 -10.27 -6.37
CA ALA A 324 2.66 -11.51 -5.67
C ALA A 324 1.25 -12.02 -6.02
N LEU A 325 0.27 -11.13 -6.19
CA LEU A 325 -1.08 -11.50 -6.61
C LEU A 325 -1.08 -12.06 -8.03
N GLY A 326 -0.48 -11.35 -8.98
CA GLY A 326 -0.37 -11.79 -10.36
C GLY A 326 0.35 -13.14 -10.49
N GLY A 327 1.47 -13.33 -9.76
CA GLY A 327 2.18 -14.61 -9.72
C GLY A 327 1.34 -15.77 -9.16
N ARG A 328 0.53 -15.52 -8.13
CA ARG A 328 -0.40 -16.53 -7.58
C ARG A 328 -1.51 -16.86 -8.58
N MET A 329 -2.04 -15.86 -9.27
CA MET A 329 -3.07 -16.05 -10.28
C MET A 329 -2.54 -16.85 -11.48
N ALA A 330 -1.32 -16.54 -11.96
CA ALA A 330 -0.65 -17.30 -13.00
C ALA A 330 -0.45 -18.78 -12.59
N ASN A 331 -0.02 -19.03 -11.35
CA ASN A 331 0.15 -20.38 -10.83
C ASN A 331 -1.17 -21.15 -10.60
N ALA A 332 -2.28 -20.45 -10.40
CA ALA A 332 -3.61 -21.07 -10.21
C ALA A 332 -4.28 -21.49 -11.53
N GLN A 333 -3.76 -21.09 -12.69
CA GLN A 333 -4.25 -21.54 -13.97
C GLN A 333 -4.02 -23.06 -14.16
N PRO A 334 -4.88 -23.76 -14.93
CA PRO A 334 -4.71 -25.19 -15.19
C PRO A 334 -3.31 -25.47 -15.77
N GLY A 335 -2.53 -26.27 -15.04
CA GLY A 335 -1.15 -26.56 -15.40
C GLY A 335 -0.10 -25.67 -14.71
N GLY A 336 -0.51 -24.61 -14.04
CA GLY A 336 0.41 -23.65 -13.40
C GLY A 336 1.42 -23.07 -14.40
N ILE A 337 2.56 -22.59 -13.93
CA ILE A 337 3.66 -22.07 -14.77
C ILE A 337 4.14 -23.14 -15.76
N ALA A 338 4.14 -24.42 -15.39
CA ALA A 338 4.53 -25.52 -16.25
C ALA A 338 3.52 -25.83 -17.37
N GLY A 339 2.26 -25.37 -17.26
CA GLY A 339 1.21 -25.56 -18.25
C GLY A 339 1.25 -24.55 -19.41
N TRP A 340 2.03 -23.50 -19.29
CA TRP A 340 2.14 -22.46 -20.33
C TRP A 340 3.09 -22.81 -21.47
N GLY A 341 3.88 -23.88 -21.33
CA GLY A 341 4.83 -24.37 -22.36
C GLY A 341 4.29 -25.50 -23.26
N GLY A 342 2.97 -25.73 -23.27
CA GLY A 342 2.32 -26.79 -24.05
C GLY A 342 1.62 -26.29 -25.32
#